data_259d56e567eb365c2e93d175761054e0
#
_entry.id   259d56e567eb365c2e93d175761054e0
#
_cell.length_a   1.000
_cell.length_b   1.000
_cell.length_c   1.000
_cell.angle_alpha   90.00
_cell.angle_beta   90.00
_cell.angle_gamma   90.00
#
_symmetry.space_group_name_H-M   'P 1'
#
loop_
_entity.id
_entity.type
_entity.pdbx_description
1 polymer ?
#
loop_
_entity_poly.entity_id
_entity_poly.type
_entity_poly.pdbx_seq_one_letter_code
_entity_poly.pdbx_strand_id
1 'polypeptide(L)'
;MGENSFFIPDYTPPTAFYFSVRFDGMDETDSSFQEVSGLKVSIDTVPMKEGGDNNFVHHLPTPAKYENLVLKRCLMSNSNLDKWCRDALEDFKFVPKDLKLSLLDANGNPLASWTIVQAFPISWELSALNSTSNQLAIESLTLKYRLFRKD
;
A
#
# COMPACT_ATOMS: atom_id res chain seq x y z
N MET A 1 20.76 -40.31 -5.84
CA MET A 1 20.29 -39.76 -4.58
C MET A 1 19.40 -38.57 -4.87
N GLY A 2 18.11 -38.76 -4.83
CA GLY A 2 17.18 -37.65 -4.94
C GLY A 2 17.09 -36.94 -3.60
N GLU A 3 17.76 -35.86 -3.43
CA GLU A 3 17.44 -34.96 -2.35
C GLU A 3 16.15 -34.23 -2.73
N ASN A 4 15.06 -34.66 -2.13
CA ASN A 4 13.85 -33.86 -2.09
C ASN A 4 14.13 -32.66 -1.18
N SER A 5 14.97 -31.78 -1.67
CA SER A 5 15.13 -30.49 -1.04
C SER A 5 13.92 -29.66 -1.40
N PHE A 6 12.96 -29.58 -0.49
CA PHE A 6 11.91 -28.58 -0.56
C PHE A 6 12.50 -27.18 -0.38
N PHE A 7 13.76 -27.10 -0.09
CA PHE A 7 14.49 -25.85 0.04
C PHE A 7 15.30 -25.63 -1.22
N ILE A 8 15.02 -24.52 -1.90
CA ILE A 8 15.89 -24.05 -2.98
C ILE A 8 17.18 -23.60 -2.31
N PRO A 9 18.33 -24.20 -2.63
CA PRO A 9 19.59 -23.70 -2.12
C PRO A 9 19.73 -22.22 -2.45
N ASP A 10 20.16 -21.43 -1.48
CA ASP A 10 20.35 -20.00 -1.59
C ASP A 10 19.07 -19.15 -1.71
N TYR A 11 17.88 -19.72 -1.48
CA TYR A 11 16.67 -18.93 -1.38
C TYR A 11 16.59 -18.26 -0.02
N THR A 12 16.70 -16.94 -0.03
CA THR A 12 16.44 -16.11 1.14
C THR A 12 15.09 -15.45 0.95
N PRO A 13 14.10 -15.74 1.81
CA PRO A 13 12.83 -15.06 1.73
C PRO A 13 13.00 -13.54 1.83
N PRO A 14 12.30 -12.76 1.01
CA PRO A 14 12.38 -11.32 1.11
C PRO A 14 11.83 -10.85 2.46
N THR A 15 12.56 -9.95 3.11
CA THR A 15 12.10 -9.32 4.34
C THR A 15 11.34 -8.04 4.01
N ALA A 16 10.34 -7.70 4.80
CA ALA A 16 9.59 -6.46 4.66
C ALA A 16 10.34 -5.26 5.27
N PHE A 17 11.62 -5.43 5.59
CA PHE A 17 12.42 -4.43 6.29
C PHE A 17 12.84 -3.28 5.39
N TYR A 18 13.18 -3.57 4.13
CA TYR A 18 13.60 -2.56 3.16
C TYR A 18 12.53 -2.38 2.09
N PHE A 19 11.99 -1.19 2.00
CA PHE A 19 11.06 -0.84 0.94
C PHE A 19 11.20 0.64 0.57
N SER A 20 10.77 1.00 -0.62
CA SER A 20 10.70 2.39 -1.06
C SER A 20 9.34 2.68 -1.66
N VAL A 21 8.87 3.90 -1.45
CA VAL A 21 7.65 4.43 -2.06
C VAL A 21 8.03 5.66 -2.86
N ARG A 22 7.69 5.65 -4.15
CA ARG A 22 7.96 6.78 -5.03
C ARG A 22 6.66 7.26 -5.64
N PHE A 23 6.38 8.52 -5.47
CA PHE A 23 5.24 9.19 -6.11
C PHE A 23 5.70 9.81 -7.44
N ASP A 24 4.84 9.69 -8.45
CA ASP A 24 5.11 10.30 -9.74
C ASP A 24 5.18 11.82 -9.61
N GLY A 25 6.27 12.40 -10.12
CA GLY A 25 6.50 13.84 -10.07
C GLY A 25 6.96 14.41 -8.72
N MET A 26 7.32 13.56 -7.76
CA MET A 26 7.86 13.98 -6.46
C MET A 26 9.31 13.55 -6.27
N ASP A 27 10.04 14.30 -5.46
CA ASP A 27 11.41 13.94 -5.09
C ASP A 27 11.45 12.71 -4.17
N GLU A 28 12.53 11.94 -4.26
CA GLU A 28 12.70 10.73 -3.44
C GLU A 28 12.69 11.01 -1.92
N THR A 29 13.13 12.21 -1.53
CA THR A 29 13.15 12.63 -0.13
C THR A 29 11.75 12.71 0.49
N ASP A 30 10.73 12.89 -0.32
CA ASP A 30 9.34 12.94 0.14
C ASP A 30 8.73 11.55 0.39
N SER A 31 9.43 10.49 0.06
CA SER A 31 8.92 9.12 0.13
C SER A 31 9.61 8.26 1.20
N SER A 32 10.12 8.87 2.27
CA SER A 32 10.77 8.16 3.38
C SER A 32 9.74 7.61 4.37
N PHE A 33 9.15 6.47 4.05
CA PHE A 33 8.13 5.86 4.88
C PHE A 33 8.69 4.73 5.76
N GLN A 34 8.16 4.61 6.97
CA GLN A 34 8.50 3.55 7.91
C GLN A 34 7.59 2.32 7.75
N GLU A 35 6.36 2.54 7.36
CA GLU A 35 5.37 1.47 7.25
C GLU A 35 4.43 1.73 6.08
N VAL A 36 4.13 0.67 5.35
CA VAL A 36 3.11 0.66 4.31
C VAL A 36 2.20 -0.54 4.55
N SER A 37 0.91 -0.29 4.62
CA SER A 37 -0.10 -1.34 4.86
C SER A 37 -1.34 -1.11 4.01
N GLY A 38 -2.17 -2.14 3.90
CA GLY A 38 -3.43 -2.06 3.16
C GLY A 38 -3.33 -2.46 1.69
N LEU A 39 -2.18 -2.97 1.24
CA LEU A 39 -2.05 -3.47 -0.13
C LEU A 39 -2.77 -4.81 -0.24
N LYS A 40 -4.07 -4.74 -0.43
CA LYS A 40 -4.96 -5.90 -0.43
C LYS A 40 -6.03 -5.75 -1.51
N VAL A 41 -6.26 -6.82 -2.23
CA VAL A 41 -7.36 -6.94 -3.18
C VAL A 41 -8.16 -8.19 -2.86
N SER A 42 -9.47 -8.08 -2.94
CA SER A 42 -10.39 -9.18 -2.71
C SER A 42 -11.54 -9.15 -3.70
N ILE A 43 -12.11 -10.31 -3.92
CA ILE A 43 -13.30 -10.49 -4.76
C ILE A 43 -14.35 -11.16 -3.89
N ASP A 44 -15.51 -10.54 -3.76
CA ASP A 44 -16.65 -11.16 -3.11
C ASP A 44 -17.40 -12.04 -4.10
N THR A 45 -18.19 -12.96 -3.57
CA THR A 45 -19.05 -13.81 -4.38
C THR A 45 -20.50 -13.62 -3.97
N VAL A 46 -21.38 -13.69 -4.96
CA VAL A 46 -22.83 -13.63 -4.75
C VAL A 46 -23.39 -15.04 -4.98
N PRO A 47 -24.11 -15.61 -4.01
CA PRO A 47 -24.76 -16.90 -4.21
C PRO A 47 -25.90 -16.78 -5.21
N MET A 48 -25.95 -17.71 -6.17
CA MET A 48 -27.03 -17.80 -7.14
C MET A 48 -27.62 -19.19 -7.08
N LYS A 49 -28.94 -19.28 -6.79
CA LYS A 49 -29.68 -20.54 -6.83
C LYS A 49 -30.12 -20.81 -8.24
N GLU A 50 -29.78 -22.00 -8.76
CA GLU A 50 -30.45 -22.51 -9.98
C GLU A 50 -31.83 -23.02 -9.63
N GLY A 51 -32.85 -22.65 -10.43
CA GLY A 51 -34.21 -23.10 -10.25
C GLY A 51 -34.32 -24.61 -10.41
N GLY A 52 -34.88 -25.28 -9.38
CA GLY A 52 -35.14 -26.70 -9.40
C GLY A 52 -34.08 -27.60 -8.79
N ASP A 53 -32.91 -27.10 -8.49
CA ASP A 53 -31.86 -27.84 -7.79
C ASP A 53 -31.53 -27.22 -6.45
N ASN A 54 -32.01 -27.81 -5.36
CA ASN A 54 -31.79 -27.33 -4.01
C ASN A 54 -30.42 -27.73 -3.43
N ASN A 55 -29.62 -28.50 -4.16
CA ASN A 55 -28.37 -29.07 -3.67
C ASN A 55 -27.13 -28.25 -4.04
N PHE A 56 -27.24 -27.33 -4.99
CA PHE A 56 -26.11 -26.55 -5.49
C PHE A 56 -26.42 -25.06 -5.44
N VAL A 57 -25.47 -24.32 -4.85
CA VAL A 57 -25.44 -22.87 -4.89
C VAL A 57 -24.21 -22.47 -5.68
N HIS A 58 -24.41 -21.79 -6.80
CA HIS A 58 -23.32 -21.22 -7.56
C HIS A 58 -22.91 -19.89 -6.96
N HIS A 59 -21.61 -19.67 -6.81
CA HIS A 59 -21.06 -18.42 -6.36
C HIS A 59 -20.50 -17.66 -7.56
N LEU A 60 -21.07 -16.48 -7.82
CA LEU A 60 -20.61 -15.60 -8.90
C LEU A 60 -19.68 -14.54 -8.33
N PRO A 61 -18.52 -14.30 -8.96
CA PRO A 61 -17.61 -13.27 -8.50
C PRO A 61 -18.17 -11.87 -8.75
N THR A 62 -17.93 -10.98 -7.80
CA THR A 62 -18.17 -9.55 -7.94
C THR A 62 -16.88 -8.84 -8.39
N PRO A 63 -16.94 -7.57 -8.81
CA PRO A 63 -15.74 -6.81 -9.11
C PRO A 63 -14.75 -6.76 -7.94
N ALA A 64 -13.47 -6.69 -8.24
CA ALA A 64 -12.42 -6.63 -7.24
C ALA A 64 -12.53 -5.36 -6.38
N LYS A 65 -12.30 -5.53 -5.08
CA LYS A 65 -12.23 -4.44 -4.11
C LYS A 65 -10.79 -4.26 -3.66
N TYR A 66 -10.33 -3.03 -3.67
CA TYR A 66 -9.01 -2.65 -3.20
C TYR A 66 -9.12 -1.90 -1.89
N GLU A 67 -8.40 -2.38 -0.87
CA GLU A 67 -8.34 -1.72 0.43
C GLU A 67 -7.53 -0.42 0.34
N ASN A 68 -7.82 0.53 1.23
CA ASN A 68 -7.07 1.76 1.28
C ASN A 68 -5.61 1.50 1.68
N LEU A 69 -4.71 2.26 1.09
CA LEU A 69 -3.29 2.19 1.40
C LEU A 69 -2.98 3.17 2.54
N VAL A 70 -2.28 2.69 3.56
CA VAL A 70 -1.86 3.52 4.69
C VAL A 70 -0.34 3.60 4.71
N LEU A 71 0.17 4.82 4.66
CA LEU A 71 1.59 5.15 4.70
C LEU A 71 1.90 5.88 6.00
N LYS A 72 2.94 5.43 6.70
CA LYS A 72 3.38 6.07 7.94
C LYS A 72 4.84 6.49 7.84
N ARG A 73 5.13 7.69 8.33
CA ARG A 73 6.49 8.22 8.42
C ARG A 73 6.64 9.16 9.60
N CYS A 74 7.87 9.47 9.97
CA CYS A 74 8.12 10.57 10.89
C CYS A 74 7.62 11.88 10.27
N LEU A 75 7.06 12.74 11.12
CA LEU A 75 6.54 14.03 10.67
C LEU A 75 7.65 14.84 9.96
N MET A 76 7.35 15.25 8.75
CA MET A 76 8.20 16.12 7.95
C MET A 76 7.42 17.37 7.58
N SER A 77 8.06 18.52 7.76
CA SER A 77 7.46 19.80 7.39
C SER A 77 7.91 20.20 5.97
N ASN A 78 7.01 20.87 5.26
CA ASN A 78 7.29 21.51 3.95
C ASN A 78 7.73 20.54 2.84
N SER A 79 7.26 19.29 2.86
CA SER A 79 7.47 18.36 1.76
C SER A 79 6.46 18.56 0.63
N ASN A 80 6.81 18.09 -0.58
CA ASN A 80 5.87 18.09 -1.70
C ASN A 80 4.66 17.19 -1.42
N LEU A 81 4.87 16.11 -0.69
CA LEU A 81 3.81 15.22 -0.27
C LEU A 81 2.85 15.91 0.70
N ASP A 82 3.37 16.70 1.63
CA ASP A 82 2.57 17.49 2.56
C ASP A 82 1.69 18.49 1.81
N LYS A 83 2.24 19.18 0.82
CA LYS A 83 1.47 20.10 -0.03
C LYS A 83 0.38 19.38 -0.81
N TRP A 84 0.68 18.25 -1.40
CA TRP A 84 -0.28 17.43 -2.14
C TRP A 84 -1.45 16.98 -1.26
N CYS A 85 -1.14 16.55 -0.03
CA CYS A 85 -2.15 16.16 0.95
C CYS A 85 -3.00 17.36 1.39
N ARG A 86 -2.38 18.51 1.66
CA ARG A 86 -3.10 19.72 2.05
C ARG A 86 -4.02 20.24 0.95
N ASP A 87 -3.55 20.25 -0.28
CA ASP A 87 -4.36 20.68 -1.42
C ASP A 87 -5.62 19.82 -1.55
N ALA A 88 -5.51 18.52 -1.32
CA ALA A 88 -6.66 17.63 -1.37
C ALA A 88 -7.59 17.78 -0.17
N LEU A 89 -7.05 17.78 1.05
CA LEU A 89 -7.83 17.72 2.29
C LEU A 89 -8.37 19.08 2.72
N GLU A 90 -7.64 20.16 2.49
CA GLU A 90 -8.04 21.51 2.88
C GLU A 90 -8.74 22.27 1.75
N ASP A 91 -8.19 22.21 0.54
CA ASP A 91 -8.67 23.00 -0.61
C ASP A 91 -9.54 22.18 -1.58
N PHE A 92 -9.74 20.92 -1.30
CA PHE A 92 -10.51 19.99 -2.15
C PHE A 92 -9.98 19.92 -3.60
N LYS A 93 -8.66 20.05 -3.77
CA LYS A 93 -7.97 19.94 -5.05
C LYS A 93 -7.28 18.60 -5.15
N PHE A 94 -7.89 17.67 -5.85
CA PHE A 94 -7.37 16.32 -6.02
C PHE A 94 -6.58 16.19 -7.31
N VAL A 95 -5.31 15.84 -7.19
CA VAL A 95 -4.45 15.49 -8.32
C VAL A 95 -4.01 14.05 -8.10
N PRO A 96 -4.75 13.06 -8.66
CA PRO A 96 -4.36 11.66 -8.50
C PRO A 96 -2.97 11.42 -9.08
N LYS A 97 -2.17 10.64 -8.37
CA LYS A 97 -0.82 10.30 -8.78
C LYS A 97 -0.63 8.79 -8.74
N ASP A 98 0.16 8.30 -9.67
CA ASP A 98 0.64 6.92 -9.61
C ASP A 98 1.78 6.86 -8.61
N LEU A 99 1.86 5.75 -7.89
CA LEU A 99 2.98 5.52 -7.01
C LEU A 99 3.54 4.12 -7.20
N LYS A 100 4.83 3.99 -6.98
CA LYS A 100 5.54 2.72 -7.06
C LYS A 100 6.04 2.32 -5.69
N LEU A 101 5.59 1.17 -5.22
CA LEU A 101 6.06 0.52 -4.01
C LEU A 101 7.02 -0.58 -4.40
N SER A 102 8.23 -0.55 -3.87
CA SER A 102 9.25 -1.54 -4.16
C SER A 102 9.77 -2.15 -2.87
N LEU A 103 9.82 -3.47 -2.84
CA LEU A 103 10.50 -4.23 -1.80
C LEU A 103 11.96 -4.39 -2.24
N LEU A 104 12.89 -4.03 -1.38
CA LEU A 104 14.31 -3.97 -1.69
C LEU A 104 15.09 -5.05 -0.95
N ASP A 105 16.20 -5.48 -1.55
CA ASP A 105 17.19 -6.31 -0.84
C ASP A 105 18.13 -5.44 0.01
N ALA A 106 19.07 -6.07 0.69
CA ALA A 106 20.05 -5.38 1.53
C ALA A 106 20.97 -4.43 0.75
N ASN A 107 21.09 -4.61 -0.57
CA ASN A 107 21.89 -3.79 -1.46
C ASN A 107 21.07 -2.69 -2.14
N GLY A 108 19.78 -2.58 -1.84
CA GLY A 108 18.89 -1.59 -2.43
C GLY A 108 18.33 -1.96 -3.79
N ASN A 109 18.49 -3.20 -4.25
CA ASN A 109 17.93 -3.67 -5.51
C ASN A 109 16.48 -4.13 -5.33
N PRO A 110 15.57 -3.82 -6.29
CA PRO A 110 14.17 -4.26 -6.17
C PRO A 110 14.03 -5.79 -6.26
N LEU A 111 13.37 -6.38 -5.28
CA LEU A 111 12.96 -7.78 -5.28
C LEU A 111 11.57 -7.96 -5.85
N ALA A 112 10.69 -7.03 -5.57
CA ALA A 112 9.32 -7.01 -6.06
C ALA A 112 8.83 -5.57 -6.09
N SER A 113 7.98 -5.24 -7.02
CA SER A 113 7.43 -3.90 -7.16
C SER A 113 5.95 -3.96 -7.51
N TRP A 114 5.22 -2.96 -7.02
CA TRP A 114 3.80 -2.77 -7.32
C TRP A 114 3.60 -1.34 -7.79
N THR A 115 2.79 -1.17 -8.82
CA THR A 115 2.33 0.13 -9.29
C THR A 115 0.91 0.36 -8.80
N ILE A 116 0.70 1.41 -8.03
CA ILE A 116 -0.60 1.83 -7.52
C ILE A 116 -1.08 2.98 -8.39
N VAL A 117 -2.24 2.82 -9.01
CA VAL A 117 -2.74 3.70 -10.07
C VAL A 117 -3.75 4.70 -9.52
N GLN A 118 -3.54 5.96 -9.81
CA GLN A 118 -4.44 7.08 -9.48
C GLN A 118 -4.77 7.15 -7.99
N ALA A 119 -3.74 7.20 -7.17
CA ALA A 119 -3.88 7.38 -5.74
C ALA A 119 -4.12 8.85 -5.38
N PHE A 120 -4.99 9.08 -4.41
CA PHE A 120 -5.22 10.41 -3.86
C PHE A 120 -5.46 10.31 -2.35
N PRO A 121 -5.06 11.34 -1.58
CA PRO A 121 -5.20 11.31 -0.13
C PRO A 121 -6.66 11.49 0.29
N ILE A 122 -7.09 10.69 1.26
CA ILE A 122 -8.42 10.80 1.85
C ILE A 122 -8.39 11.05 3.35
N SER A 123 -7.26 10.85 4.01
CA SER A 123 -7.09 11.05 5.44
C SER A 123 -5.64 11.30 5.78
N TRP A 124 -5.43 12.19 6.71
CA TRP A 124 -4.13 12.43 7.33
C TRP A 124 -4.32 12.45 8.85
N GLU A 125 -3.44 11.78 9.56
CA GLU A 125 -3.50 11.69 11.01
C GLU A 125 -2.12 11.86 11.60
N LEU A 126 -2.04 12.59 12.71
CA LEU A 126 -0.83 12.69 13.51
C LEU A 126 -0.99 11.83 14.75
N SER A 127 0.04 11.07 15.11
CA SER A 127 0.05 10.31 16.35
C SER A 127 -0.12 11.21 17.57
N ALA A 128 -0.57 10.63 18.69
CA ALA A 128 -0.73 11.38 19.94
C ALA A 128 0.58 12.08 20.33
N LEU A 129 0.48 13.36 20.65
CA LEU A 129 1.59 14.14 21.13
C LEU A 129 1.61 14.08 22.66
N ASN A 130 2.72 13.63 23.23
CA ASN A 130 2.89 13.49 24.66
C ASN A 130 4.23 14.09 25.09
N SER A 131 4.19 15.16 25.87
CA SER A 131 5.37 15.89 26.34
C SER A 131 6.20 15.11 27.36
N THR A 132 5.65 14.03 27.95
CA THR A 132 6.32 13.23 28.96
C THR A 132 6.96 11.97 28.41
N SER A 133 6.78 11.68 27.13
CA SER A 133 7.34 10.49 26.47
C SER A 133 8.26 10.89 25.31
N ASN A 134 9.35 10.16 25.12
CA ASN A 134 10.30 10.38 24.03
C ASN A 134 9.87 9.71 22.72
N GLN A 135 8.58 9.67 22.44
CA GLN A 135 8.07 9.09 21.21
C GLN A 135 8.18 10.07 20.04
N LEU A 136 8.53 9.53 18.88
CA LEU A 136 8.55 10.31 17.66
C LEU A 136 7.12 10.62 17.20
N ALA A 137 6.92 11.82 16.67
CA ALA A 137 5.67 12.16 16.01
C ALA A 137 5.59 11.44 14.67
N ILE A 138 4.57 10.60 14.51
CA ILE A 138 4.34 9.80 13.31
C ILE A 138 3.10 10.32 12.60
N GLU A 139 3.25 10.64 11.33
CA GLU A 139 2.11 10.96 10.48
C GLU A 139 1.65 9.72 9.71
N SER A 140 0.34 9.54 9.60
CA SER A 140 -0.30 8.47 8.85
C SER A 140 -1.12 9.09 7.72
N LEU A 141 -0.84 8.66 6.52
CA LEU A 141 -1.53 9.10 5.31
C LEU A 141 -2.32 7.94 4.74
N THR A 142 -3.62 8.12 4.57
CA THR A 142 -4.48 7.12 3.94
C THR A 142 -4.80 7.56 2.52
N LEU A 143 -4.52 6.68 1.58
CA LEU A 143 -4.75 6.90 0.17
C LEU A 143 -5.83 5.97 -0.35
N LYS A 144 -6.69 6.50 -1.19
CA LYS A 144 -7.58 5.72 -2.04
C LYS A 144 -7.00 5.70 -3.45
N TYR A 145 -7.15 4.59 -4.14
CA TYR A 145 -6.59 4.39 -5.47
C TYR A 145 -7.52 3.54 -6.31
N ARG A 146 -7.26 3.51 -7.60
CA ARG A 146 -8.09 2.76 -8.55
C ARG A 146 -7.80 1.26 -8.49
N LEU A 147 -6.54 0.91 -8.61
CA LEU A 147 -6.07 -0.48 -8.60
C LEU A 147 -4.56 -0.50 -8.35
N PHE A 148 -4.04 -1.67 -8.03
CA PHE A 148 -2.60 -1.88 -8.06
C PHE A 148 -2.28 -3.10 -8.93
N ARG A 149 -1.07 -3.12 -9.45
CA ARG A 149 -0.53 -4.23 -10.23
C ARG A 149 0.85 -4.59 -9.72
N LYS A 150 1.14 -5.86 -9.69
CA LYS A 150 2.51 -6.33 -9.46
C LYS A 150 3.28 -6.24 -10.77
N ASP A 151 4.41 -5.57 -10.73
CA ASP A 151 5.31 -5.45 -11.88
C ASP A 151 6.12 -6.72 -12.12
#